data_0b26094f5c959262c50c7f5b51ef165c
#
_entry.id   0b26094f5c959262c50c7f5b51ef165c
#
_cell.length_a   1.000
_cell.length_b   1.000
_cell.length_c   1.000
_cell.angle_alpha   90.00
_cell.angle_beta   90.00
_cell.angle_gamma   90.00
#
_symmetry.space_group_name_H-M   'P 1'
#
loop_
_entity.id
_entity.type
_entity.pdbx_description
1 polymer ?
#
loop_
_entity_poly.entity_id
_entity_poly.type
_entity_poly.pdbx_seq_one_letter_code
_entity_poly.pdbx_strand_id
1 'polypeptide(L)'
;MININDKQWDKLRLRDVEVLLEQDDDETFFFEYKNDDVSPKKIIEEISAFANTYGGYILLGIDDNKNISGCTKWNEQRIHATIHDCLTPLPIFDVKKFVTKEKEKIFVIRIEQGDIPPYITNNGKIYERVSSGSFPIKDSTKLTQLFYRKEEQY
;
A
#
# COMPACT_ATOMS: atom_id res chain seq x y z
N MET A 1 12.35 -3.53 1.49
CA MET A 1 11.09 -3.36 2.24
C MET A 1 11.08 -4.25 3.47
N ILE A 2 10.65 -3.74 4.60
CA ILE A 2 10.60 -4.51 5.85
C ILE A 2 9.44 -5.52 5.83
N ASN A 3 9.54 -6.54 6.68
CA ASN A 3 8.47 -7.52 6.86
C ASN A 3 7.63 -7.16 8.09
N ILE A 4 6.34 -7.44 8.02
CA ILE A 4 5.45 -7.24 9.17
C ILE A 4 5.84 -8.25 10.25
N ASN A 5 6.16 -7.76 11.46
CA ASN A 5 6.55 -8.57 12.62
C ASN A 5 7.64 -9.60 12.28
N ASP A 6 8.59 -9.23 11.41
CA ASP A 6 9.70 -10.07 10.94
C ASP A 6 9.26 -11.40 10.30
N LYS A 7 8.01 -11.51 9.88
CA LYS A 7 7.49 -12.70 9.21
C LYS A 7 7.57 -12.56 7.70
N GLN A 8 7.90 -13.64 7.03
CA GLN A 8 7.77 -13.73 5.59
C GLN A 8 6.29 -13.62 5.20
N TRP A 9 6.02 -13.04 4.05
CA TRP A 9 4.67 -12.76 3.59
C TRP A 9 3.76 -14.01 3.59
N ASP A 10 4.26 -15.14 3.12
CA ASP A 10 3.50 -16.39 3.04
C ASP A 10 3.19 -17.00 4.41
N LYS A 11 3.87 -16.55 5.46
CA LYS A 11 3.68 -17.02 6.84
C LYS A 11 2.96 -16.00 7.72
N LEU A 12 2.57 -14.87 7.17
CA LEU A 12 1.89 -13.82 7.92
C LEU A 12 0.55 -14.31 8.46
N ARG A 13 0.29 -14.03 9.74
CA ARG A 13 -0.95 -14.39 10.43
C ARG A 13 -1.59 -13.15 11.05
N LEU A 14 -2.85 -13.27 11.44
CA LEU A 14 -3.58 -12.19 12.10
C LEU A 14 -2.83 -11.64 13.32
N ARG A 15 -2.25 -12.53 14.13
CA ARG A 15 -1.50 -12.10 15.32
C ARG A 15 -0.33 -11.17 14.97
N ASP A 16 0.32 -11.40 13.84
CA ASP A 16 1.42 -10.53 13.38
C ASP A 16 0.90 -9.12 13.05
N VAL A 17 -0.27 -9.04 12.44
CA VAL A 17 -0.93 -7.76 12.16
C VAL A 17 -1.33 -7.07 13.46
N GLU A 18 -1.89 -7.82 14.41
CA GLU A 18 -2.25 -7.27 15.72
C GLU A 18 -1.04 -6.72 16.48
N VAL A 19 0.10 -7.42 16.43
CA VAL A 19 1.35 -6.95 17.02
C VAL A 19 1.79 -5.63 16.37
N LEU A 20 1.71 -5.54 15.06
CA LEU A 20 2.03 -4.29 14.34
C LEU A 20 1.15 -3.13 14.82
N LEU A 21 -0.15 -3.37 14.99
CA LEU A 21 -1.10 -2.34 15.43
C LEU A 21 -0.88 -1.93 16.89
N GLU A 22 -0.34 -2.81 17.72
CA GLU A 22 -0.03 -2.54 19.11
C GLU A 22 1.25 -1.71 19.29
N GLN A 23 2.09 -1.65 18.28
CA GLN A 23 3.32 -0.87 18.34
C GLN A 23 3.02 0.63 18.37
N ASP A 24 3.66 1.31 19.31
CA ASP A 24 3.49 2.75 19.53
C ASP A 24 4.45 3.54 18.64
N ASP A 25 4.56 3.14 17.40
CA ASP A 25 5.47 3.72 16.43
C ASP A 25 4.68 4.58 15.44
N ASP A 26 4.99 5.88 15.39
CA ASP A 26 4.42 6.80 14.42
C ASP A 26 5.07 6.69 13.03
N GLU A 27 6.10 5.84 12.93
CA GLU A 27 6.81 5.59 11.67
C GLU A 27 5.93 4.78 10.72
N THR A 28 5.37 5.46 9.74
CA THR A 28 4.48 4.83 8.76
C THR A 28 5.01 4.92 7.34
N PHE A 29 6.35 4.99 7.19
CA PHE A 29 6.95 5.06 5.85
C PHE A 29 6.55 3.87 4.98
N PHE A 30 6.49 2.68 5.56
CA PHE A 30 6.13 1.44 4.85
C PHE A 30 4.67 1.01 5.08
N PHE A 31 3.89 1.77 5.85
CA PHE A 31 2.55 1.35 6.25
C PHE A 31 1.54 2.47 6.09
N GLU A 32 0.36 2.13 5.58
CA GLU A 32 -0.83 2.97 5.58
C GLU A 32 -1.99 2.20 6.18
N TYR A 33 -2.68 2.83 7.12
CA TYR A 33 -3.89 2.27 7.74
C TYR A 33 -5.10 3.01 7.21
N LYS A 34 -6.07 2.27 6.68
CA LYS A 34 -7.28 2.85 6.08
C LYS A 34 -8.51 2.13 6.59
N ASN A 35 -9.54 2.90 6.94
CA ASN A 35 -10.83 2.31 7.25
C ASN A 35 -11.59 1.96 5.96
N ASP A 36 -12.74 1.31 6.12
CA ASP A 36 -13.55 0.81 5.01
C ASP A 36 -14.17 1.92 4.14
N ASP A 37 -14.19 3.16 4.63
CA ASP A 37 -14.74 4.31 3.88
C ASP A 37 -13.73 4.96 2.94
N VAL A 38 -12.49 4.49 2.92
CA VAL A 38 -11.46 5.05 2.05
C VAL A 38 -11.87 4.96 0.59
N SER A 39 -11.63 6.03 -0.16
CA SER A 39 -11.96 6.07 -1.59
C SER A 39 -10.97 5.26 -2.43
N PRO A 40 -11.41 4.73 -3.58
CA PRO A 40 -10.49 4.12 -4.54
C PRO A 40 -9.35 5.05 -4.96
N LYS A 41 -9.65 6.32 -5.16
CA LYS A 41 -8.65 7.33 -5.52
C LYS A 41 -7.53 7.39 -4.49
N LYS A 42 -7.89 7.42 -3.19
CA LYS A 42 -6.90 7.53 -2.12
C LYS A 42 -6.03 6.27 -2.04
N ILE A 43 -6.63 5.10 -2.17
CA ILE A 43 -5.89 3.83 -2.21
C ILE A 43 -4.87 3.83 -3.35
N ILE A 44 -5.28 4.28 -4.53
CA ILE A 44 -4.42 4.31 -5.72
C ILE A 44 -3.26 5.29 -5.55
N GLU A 45 -3.49 6.43 -4.92
CA GLU A 45 -2.41 7.38 -4.59
C GLU A 45 -1.34 6.73 -3.71
N GLU A 46 -1.77 5.99 -2.69
CA GLU A 46 -0.85 5.28 -1.79
C GLU A 46 -0.08 4.17 -2.53
N ILE A 47 -0.76 3.41 -3.37
CA ILE A 47 -0.11 2.31 -4.12
C ILE A 47 0.90 2.86 -5.13
N SER A 48 0.55 3.93 -5.85
CA SER A 48 1.49 4.62 -6.73
C SER A 48 2.76 5.02 -5.97
N ALA A 49 2.59 5.64 -4.80
CA ALA A 49 3.70 6.10 -3.98
C ALA A 49 4.60 4.95 -3.54
N PHE A 50 4.03 3.85 -3.05
CA PHE A 50 4.80 2.68 -2.63
C PHE A 50 5.55 2.05 -3.81
N ALA A 51 4.88 1.86 -4.94
CA ALA A 51 5.50 1.26 -6.12
C ALA A 51 6.63 2.11 -6.69
N ASN A 52 6.50 3.43 -6.63
CA ASN A 52 7.52 4.37 -7.09
C ASN A 52 8.67 4.56 -6.11
N THR A 53 8.53 4.16 -4.87
CA THR A 53 9.55 4.39 -3.83
C THR A 53 10.20 3.08 -3.40
N TYR A 54 9.88 2.53 -2.25
CA TYR A 54 10.53 1.33 -1.70
C TYR A 54 9.54 0.20 -1.40
N GLY A 55 8.32 0.28 -1.92
CA GLY A 55 7.27 -0.66 -1.58
C GLY A 55 6.65 -0.36 -0.22
N GLY A 56 5.69 -1.17 0.17
CA GLY A 56 5.01 -1.01 1.45
C GLY A 56 3.73 -1.81 1.57
N TYR A 57 2.96 -1.47 2.58
CA TYR A 57 1.73 -2.17 2.92
C TYR A 57 0.58 -1.20 3.16
N ILE A 58 -0.61 -1.58 2.71
CA ILE A 58 -1.85 -0.91 3.08
C ILE A 58 -2.70 -1.91 3.87
N LEU A 59 -3.13 -1.50 5.05
CA LEU A 59 -4.01 -2.31 5.90
C LEU A 59 -5.40 -1.69 5.88
N LEU A 60 -6.35 -2.40 5.28
CA LEU A 60 -7.74 -1.97 5.16
C LEU A 60 -8.59 -2.56 6.27
N GLY A 61 -9.46 -1.74 6.84
CA GLY A 61 -10.32 -2.12 7.96
C GLY A 61 -9.74 -1.73 9.31
N ILE A 62 -8.89 -0.71 9.31
CA ILE A 62 -8.24 -0.16 10.51
C ILE A 62 -8.67 1.29 10.67
N ASP A 63 -9.10 1.69 11.85
CA ASP A 63 -9.51 3.06 12.12
C ASP A 63 -8.32 3.97 12.48
N ASP A 64 -8.60 5.24 12.71
CA ASP A 64 -7.57 6.25 13.00
C ASP A 64 -6.83 6.02 14.32
N ASN A 65 -7.41 5.21 15.21
CA ASN A 65 -6.80 4.84 16.49
C ASN A 65 -6.06 3.51 16.41
N LYS A 66 -5.84 2.97 15.21
CA LYS A 66 -5.20 1.67 14.97
C LYS A 66 -5.99 0.49 15.54
N ASN A 67 -7.31 0.63 15.67
CA ASN A 67 -8.18 -0.45 16.04
C ASN A 67 -8.77 -1.11 14.80
N ILE A 68 -9.01 -2.42 14.89
CA ILE A 68 -9.65 -3.15 13.81
C ILE A 68 -11.13 -2.76 13.76
N SER A 69 -11.54 -2.16 12.66
CA SER A 69 -12.94 -1.76 12.43
C SER A 69 -13.65 -2.65 11.39
N GLY A 70 -12.86 -3.36 10.58
CA GLY A 70 -13.38 -4.29 9.59
C GLY A 70 -13.84 -3.64 8.29
N CYS A 71 -14.02 -4.48 7.27
CA CYS A 71 -14.47 -4.08 5.95
C CYS A 71 -15.79 -4.74 5.58
N THR A 72 -16.72 -3.94 5.05
CA THR A 72 -17.94 -4.42 4.40
C THR A 72 -18.03 -3.93 2.95
N LYS A 73 -17.41 -2.80 2.65
CA LYS A 73 -17.41 -2.18 1.32
C LYS A 73 -16.26 -2.66 0.45
N TRP A 74 -15.11 -2.95 1.05
CA TRP A 74 -13.94 -3.46 0.35
C TRP A 74 -13.85 -4.97 0.47
N ASN A 75 -13.39 -5.61 -0.61
CA ASN A 75 -13.08 -7.04 -0.68
C ASN A 75 -11.90 -7.24 -1.64
N GLU A 76 -11.39 -8.46 -1.72
CA GLU A 76 -10.24 -8.76 -2.60
C GLU A 76 -10.52 -8.41 -4.05
N GLN A 77 -11.71 -8.74 -4.53
CA GLN A 77 -12.10 -8.52 -5.92
C GLN A 77 -12.10 -7.03 -6.28
N ARG A 78 -12.65 -6.21 -5.41
CA ARG A 78 -12.66 -4.75 -5.59
C ARG A 78 -11.26 -4.16 -5.54
N ILE A 79 -10.41 -4.67 -4.63
CA ILE A 79 -9.01 -4.23 -4.53
C ILE A 79 -8.30 -4.50 -5.86
N HIS A 80 -8.37 -5.74 -6.37
CA HIS A 80 -7.72 -6.12 -7.62
C HIS A 80 -8.25 -5.28 -8.79
N ALA A 81 -9.55 -5.12 -8.91
CA ALA A 81 -10.17 -4.35 -9.99
C ALA A 81 -9.71 -2.88 -9.95
N THR A 82 -9.68 -2.27 -8.77
CA THR A 82 -9.25 -0.89 -8.59
C THR A 82 -7.81 -0.70 -9.05
N ILE A 83 -6.91 -1.60 -8.66
CA ILE A 83 -5.49 -1.49 -9.02
C ILE A 83 -5.31 -1.68 -10.54
N HIS A 84 -5.95 -2.70 -11.11
CA HIS A 84 -5.88 -2.95 -12.55
C HIS A 84 -6.40 -1.79 -13.38
N ASP A 85 -7.49 -1.15 -12.94
CA ASP A 85 -8.13 -0.09 -13.71
C ASP A 85 -7.45 1.27 -13.57
N CYS A 86 -6.72 1.49 -12.48
CA CYS A 86 -6.30 2.85 -12.10
C CYS A 86 -4.79 3.08 -12.09
N LEU A 87 -3.97 2.07 -12.33
CA LEU A 87 -2.52 2.22 -12.34
C LEU A 87 -1.89 1.63 -13.60
N THR A 88 -0.96 2.37 -14.18
CA THR A 88 -0.18 1.94 -15.33
C THR A 88 1.28 2.33 -15.13
N PRO A 89 2.25 1.43 -15.28
CA PRO A 89 2.07 -0.03 -15.45
C PRO A 89 1.47 -0.68 -14.20
N LEU A 90 1.04 -1.93 -14.32
CA LEU A 90 0.50 -2.66 -13.19
C LEU A 90 1.61 -2.97 -12.19
N PRO A 91 1.49 -2.55 -10.92
CA PRO A 91 2.50 -2.89 -9.91
C PRO A 91 2.42 -4.37 -9.52
N ILE A 92 3.51 -4.87 -8.94
CA ILE A 92 3.52 -6.19 -8.34
C ILE A 92 2.94 -6.04 -6.93
N PHE A 93 1.83 -6.72 -6.67
CA PHE A 93 1.16 -6.65 -5.37
C PHE A 93 0.52 -7.99 -5.03
N ASP A 94 0.24 -8.17 -3.75
CA ASP A 94 -0.50 -9.32 -3.25
C ASP A 94 -1.44 -8.86 -2.14
N VAL A 95 -2.51 -9.62 -1.91
CA VAL A 95 -3.54 -9.30 -0.93
C VAL A 95 -3.76 -10.49 -0.03
N LYS A 96 -3.77 -10.25 1.29
CA LYS A 96 -4.17 -11.25 2.28
C LYS A 96 -5.38 -10.77 3.05
N LYS A 97 -6.30 -11.69 3.28
CA LYS A 97 -7.50 -11.45 4.06
C LYS A 97 -7.37 -12.14 5.41
N PHE A 98 -7.70 -11.42 6.46
CA PHE A 98 -7.81 -11.98 7.80
C PHE A 98 -9.20 -11.72 8.35
N VAL A 99 -9.70 -12.66 9.16
CA VAL A 99 -11.01 -12.55 9.80
C VAL A 99 -10.81 -12.71 11.31
N THR A 100 -11.28 -11.74 12.07
CA THR A 100 -11.19 -11.75 13.52
C THR A 100 -12.24 -12.68 14.13
N LYS A 101 -12.15 -12.91 15.46
CA LYS A 101 -13.16 -13.69 16.20
C LYS A 101 -14.54 -13.05 16.11
N GLU A 102 -14.59 -11.73 16.04
CA GLU A 102 -15.81 -10.95 15.87
C GLU A 102 -16.29 -10.91 14.43
N LYS A 103 -15.63 -11.68 13.54
CA LYS A 103 -15.92 -11.78 12.12
C LYS A 103 -15.67 -10.48 11.33
N GLU A 104 -14.84 -9.60 11.86
CA GLU A 104 -14.38 -8.43 11.15
C GLU A 104 -13.34 -8.84 10.11
N LYS A 105 -13.46 -8.31 8.90
CA LYS A 105 -12.56 -8.62 7.80
C LYS A 105 -11.55 -7.50 7.64
N ILE A 106 -10.27 -7.85 7.57
CA ILE A 106 -9.22 -6.91 7.24
C ILE A 106 -8.43 -7.43 6.04
N PHE A 107 -7.89 -6.50 5.25
CA PHE A 107 -7.09 -6.84 4.09
C PHE A 107 -5.72 -6.19 4.21
N VAL A 108 -4.67 -6.95 3.97
CA VAL A 108 -3.32 -6.44 3.92
C VAL A 108 -2.88 -6.49 2.46
N ILE A 109 -2.59 -5.33 1.89
CA ILE A 109 -2.10 -5.22 0.53
C ILE A 109 -0.60 -4.97 0.61
N ARG A 110 0.19 -5.86 0.03
CA ARG A 110 1.63 -5.72 -0.07
C ARG A 110 1.97 -5.23 -1.47
N ILE A 111 2.67 -4.11 -1.56
CA ILE A 111 3.10 -3.53 -2.83
C ILE A 111 4.62 -3.59 -2.88
N GLU A 112 5.17 -4.20 -3.92
CA GLU A 112 6.62 -4.23 -4.12
C GLU A 112 7.11 -2.94 -4.75
N GLN A 113 8.36 -2.58 -4.49
CA GLN A 113 9.02 -1.53 -5.25
C GLN A 113 9.03 -1.95 -6.72
N GLY A 114 8.49 -1.08 -7.58
CA GLY A 114 8.34 -1.42 -8.98
C GLY A 114 9.65 -1.32 -9.75
N ASP A 115 9.81 -2.21 -10.74
CA ASP A 115 11.00 -2.28 -11.58
C ASP A 115 10.93 -1.35 -12.79
N ILE A 116 9.74 -0.88 -13.14
CA ILE A 116 9.54 -0.06 -14.32
C ILE A 116 8.80 1.25 -14.01
N PRO A 117 9.32 2.05 -13.04
CA PRO A 117 8.70 3.34 -12.72
C PRO A 117 8.74 4.29 -13.92
N PRO A 118 7.89 5.30 -13.99
CA PRO A 118 6.90 5.68 -12.97
C PRO A 118 5.60 4.88 -13.08
N TYR A 119 4.97 4.64 -11.94
CA TYR A 119 3.63 4.07 -11.83
C TYR A 119 2.64 5.22 -11.71
N ILE A 120 1.80 5.37 -12.72
CA ILE A 120 0.99 6.57 -12.96
C ILE A 120 -0.48 6.26 -12.69
N THR A 121 -1.14 7.14 -11.95
CA THR A 121 -2.58 7.01 -11.67
C THR A 121 -3.40 7.33 -12.93
N ASN A 122 -4.66 6.90 -12.94
CA ASN A 122 -5.56 7.12 -14.08
C ASN A 122 -5.88 8.60 -14.33
N ASN A 123 -5.61 9.49 -13.37
CA ASN A 123 -5.71 10.94 -13.58
C ASN A 123 -4.35 11.58 -13.91
N GLY A 124 -3.37 10.76 -14.28
CA GLY A 124 -2.08 11.25 -14.80
C GLY A 124 -1.08 11.71 -13.76
N LYS A 125 -1.25 11.33 -12.50
CA LYS A 125 -0.35 11.74 -11.42
C LYS A 125 0.60 10.63 -11.01
N ILE A 126 1.78 11.02 -10.54
CA ILE A 126 2.83 10.13 -10.05
C ILE A 126 3.07 10.50 -8.59
N TYR A 127 2.94 9.54 -7.69
CA TYR A 127 3.13 9.77 -6.26
C TYR A 127 4.43 9.15 -5.77
N GLU A 128 4.97 9.72 -4.70
CA GLU A 128 6.12 9.20 -3.99
C GLU A 128 5.83 9.11 -2.50
N ARG A 129 6.55 8.23 -1.82
CA ARG A 129 6.49 8.11 -0.37
C ARG A 129 7.54 9.00 0.26
N VAL A 130 7.12 9.95 1.11
CA VAL A 130 8.00 10.86 1.82
C VAL A 130 7.59 10.82 3.28
N SER A 131 8.50 10.36 4.14
CA SER A 131 8.19 10.18 5.57
C SER A 131 6.98 9.27 5.74
N SER A 132 5.89 9.74 6.33
CA SER A 132 4.69 8.94 6.56
C SER A 132 3.54 9.27 5.61
N GLY A 133 3.83 9.87 4.48
CA GLY A 133 2.79 10.31 3.55
C GLY A 133 3.10 10.03 2.10
N SER A 134 2.06 10.09 1.27
CA SER A 134 2.15 9.96 -0.18
C SER A 134 1.86 11.31 -0.81
N PHE A 135 2.77 11.78 -1.64
CA PHE A 135 2.71 13.12 -2.23
C PHE A 135 2.94 13.05 -3.73
N PRO A 136 2.23 13.87 -4.52
CA PRO A 136 2.49 13.91 -5.96
C PRO A 136 3.89 14.45 -6.25
N ILE A 137 4.58 13.81 -7.18
CA ILE A 137 5.88 14.30 -7.62
C ILE A 137 5.65 15.44 -8.61
N LYS A 138 6.19 16.62 -8.25
CA LYS A 138 6.11 17.82 -9.09
C LYS A 138 7.49 18.26 -9.56
N ASP A 139 8.53 17.72 -8.96
CA ASP A 139 9.92 18.07 -9.21
C ASP A 139 10.47 17.29 -10.40
N SER A 140 10.94 17.97 -11.44
CA SER A 140 11.50 17.34 -12.61
C SER A 140 12.74 16.50 -12.32
N THR A 141 13.53 16.90 -11.32
CA THR A 141 14.70 16.13 -10.90
C THR A 141 14.30 14.77 -10.36
N LYS A 142 13.26 14.72 -9.52
CA LYS A 142 12.75 13.44 -8.98
C LYS A 142 12.18 12.55 -10.08
N LEU A 143 11.46 13.13 -11.03
CA LEU A 143 10.95 12.38 -12.19
C LEU A 143 12.09 11.80 -13.02
N THR A 144 13.13 12.58 -13.26
CA THR A 144 14.32 12.12 -13.97
C THR A 144 14.98 10.96 -13.24
N GLN A 145 15.09 11.02 -11.92
CA GLN A 145 15.65 9.93 -11.10
C GLN A 145 14.84 8.64 -11.24
N LEU A 146 13.51 8.73 -11.31
CA LEU A 146 12.68 7.56 -11.54
C LEU A 146 12.94 6.93 -12.91
N PHE A 147 13.10 7.72 -13.94
CA PHE A 147 13.42 7.22 -15.27
C PHE A 147 14.80 6.56 -15.30
N TYR A 148 15.80 7.13 -14.65
CA TYR A 148 17.13 6.52 -14.54
C TYR A 148 17.08 5.18 -13.79
N ARG A 149 16.30 5.07 -12.72
CA ARG A 149 16.12 3.81 -12.00
C ARG A 149 15.56 2.74 -12.94
N LYS A 150 14.61 3.10 -13.82
CA LYS A 150 14.08 2.19 -14.82
C LYS A 150 15.15 1.74 -15.81
N GLU A 151 15.98 2.66 -16.29
CA GLU A 151 17.05 2.37 -17.26
C GLU A 151 18.12 1.46 -16.66
N GLU A 152 18.50 1.67 -15.41
CA GLU A 152 19.52 0.85 -14.72
C GLU A 152 19.14 -0.62 -14.62
N GLN A 153 17.87 -0.95 -14.73
CA GLN A 153 17.38 -2.33 -14.62
C GLN A 153 17.33 -3.06 -15.97
N TYR A 154 17.63 -2.38 -17.04
CA TYR A 154 17.71 -2.92 -18.38
C TYR A 154 19.14 -2.85 -18.88
#